data_a101803a7e3e5f208b0cc5f4be0e4c69
#
_entry.id   a101803a7e3e5f208b0cc5f4be0e4c69
#
_cell.length_a   1.000
_cell.length_b   1.000
_cell.length_c   1.000
_cell.angle_alpha   90.00
_cell.angle_beta   90.00
_cell.angle_gamma   90.00
#
_symmetry.space_group_name_H-M   'P 1'
#
loop_
_entity.id
_entity.type
_entity.pdbx_description
1 polymer ?
#
loop_
_entity_poly.entity_id
_entity_poly.type
_entity_poly.pdbx_seq_one_letter_code
_entity_poly.pdbx_strand_id
1 'polypeptide(L)'
;MALRSILTFIGLLGLALLMGRKQLSQITFFDYAVGITIGSIAAVLAVDRSVSVADGAIALVLWAVMPVIVGSIAMKSIRFRMLVDGEPKVVIQNGSIIHKNMRKEKYNMGDLLMQLRDKGIFDLSEVDFAILEPNGKLSVLKKPECSSVTLKEMNLSADYKGVMLELVIDGKIIEKSLKALGRDSDWLRNQLNKRNVTNVDDVIFAGCFSDGELYVSLRNHLTGVPLI
;
A
#
# COMPACT_ATOMS: atom_id res chain seq x y z
N MET A 1 30.71 -10.87 15.18
CA MET A 1 29.44 -10.11 15.25
C MET A 1 29.00 -9.60 13.88
N ALA A 2 29.79 -8.76 13.23
CA ALA A 2 29.37 -8.15 11.95
C ALA A 2 28.85 -9.12 10.87
N LEU A 3 29.60 -10.19 10.59
CA LEU A 3 29.21 -11.20 9.61
C LEU A 3 27.87 -11.86 9.96
N ARG A 4 27.65 -12.18 11.24
CA ARG A 4 26.42 -12.81 11.72
C ARG A 4 25.22 -11.87 11.54
N SER A 5 25.39 -10.58 11.87
CA SER A 5 24.34 -9.56 11.66
C SER A 5 24.01 -9.37 10.18
N ILE A 6 25.03 -9.35 9.30
CA ILE A 6 24.83 -9.24 7.85
C ILE A 6 24.06 -10.47 7.32
N LEU A 7 24.46 -11.68 7.72
CA LEU A 7 23.78 -12.91 7.28
C LEU A 7 22.32 -12.96 7.78
N THR A 8 22.08 -12.55 9.04
CA THR A 8 20.73 -12.47 9.59
C THR A 8 19.87 -11.45 8.83
N PHE A 9 20.44 -10.28 8.50
CA PHE A 9 19.73 -9.26 7.72
C PHE A 9 19.37 -9.77 6.32
N ILE A 10 20.30 -10.39 5.59
CA ILE A 10 20.05 -10.95 4.25
C ILE A 10 19.00 -12.07 4.33
N GLY A 11 19.11 -12.96 5.33
CA GLY A 11 18.15 -14.02 5.57
C GLY A 11 16.75 -13.48 5.85
N LEU A 12 16.64 -12.50 6.75
CA LEU A 12 15.37 -11.83 7.06
C LEU A 12 14.75 -11.16 5.83
N LEU A 13 15.57 -10.45 5.03
CA LEU A 13 15.10 -9.81 3.79
C LEU A 13 14.56 -10.86 2.80
N GLY A 14 15.27 -11.97 2.62
CA GLY A 14 14.82 -13.07 1.76
C GLY A 14 13.50 -13.68 2.24
N LEU A 15 13.36 -13.93 3.54
CA LEU A 15 12.12 -14.44 4.12
C LEU A 15 10.96 -13.44 4.00
N ALA A 16 11.22 -12.16 4.23
CA ALA A 16 10.20 -11.10 4.05
C ALA A 16 9.67 -11.04 2.60
N LEU A 17 10.55 -11.22 1.60
CA LEU A 17 10.15 -11.28 0.20
C LEU A 17 9.27 -12.52 -0.11
N LEU A 18 9.55 -13.67 0.54
CA LEU A 18 8.74 -14.89 0.41
C LEU A 18 7.35 -14.75 1.04
N MET A 19 7.22 -14.01 2.15
CA MET A 19 5.95 -13.77 2.83
C MET A 19 4.96 -12.96 1.99
N GLY A 20 5.45 -12.23 0.99
CA GLY A 20 4.63 -11.51 0.00
C GLY A 20 4.16 -10.13 0.44
N ARG A 21 3.67 -9.34 -0.52
CA ARG A 21 3.32 -7.92 -0.32
C ARG A 21 2.03 -7.67 0.47
N LYS A 22 1.20 -8.69 0.66
CA LYS A 22 -0.08 -8.55 1.40
C LYS A 22 0.14 -8.07 2.83
N GLN A 23 1.23 -8.47 3.44
CA GLN A 23 1.55 -8.14 4.84
C GLN A 23 1.97 -6.68 5.06
N LEU A 24 2.27 -5.93 4.00
CA LEU A 24 2.75 -4.54 4.13
C LEU A 24 1.62 -3.49 4.03
N SER A 25 0.51 -3.78 3.36
CA SER A 25 -0.53 -2.78 3.07
C SER A 25 -1.76 -2.85 3.98
N GLN A 26 -2.05 -4.03 4.55
CA GLN A 26 -3.22 -4.26 5.40
C GLN A 26 -2.84 -5.18 6.56
N ILE A 27 -1.96 -4.68 7.43
CA ILE A 27 -1.47 -5.42 8.61
C ILE A 27 -2.64 -5.67 9.55
N THR A 28 -3.00 -6.94 9.75
CA THR A 28 -3.92 -7.37 10.79
C THR A 28 -3.18 -7.48 12.14
N PHE A 29 -3.93 -7.67 13.22
CA PHE A 29 -3.32 -7.92 14.54
C PHE A 29 -2.41 -9.16 14.52
N PHE A 30 -2.81 -10.20 13.79
CA PHE A 30 -2.00 -11.42 13.61
C PHE A 30 -0.68 -11.11 12.90
N ASP A 31 -0.72 -10.39 11.77
CA ASP A 31 0.48 -10.02 11.02
C ASP A 31 1.44 -9.17 11.85
N TYR A 32 0.91 -8.24 12.65
CA TYR A 32 1.68 -7.41 13.57
C TYR A 32 2.41 -8.25 14.61
N ALA A 33 1.70 -9.17 15.29
CA ALA A 33 2.28 -10.06 16.29
C ALA A 33 3.39 -10.95 15.69
N VAL A 34 3.16 -11.49 14.50
CA VAL A 34 4.14 -12.30 13.76
C VAL A 34 5.36 -11.47 13.39
N GLY A 35 5.16 -10.27 12.85
CA GLY A 35 6.25 -9.37 12.44
C GLY A 35 7.18 -8.99 13.61
N ILE A 36 6.62 -8.66 14.78
CA ILE A 36 7.39 -8.37 15.99
C ILE A 36 8.18 -9.59 16.43
N THR A 37 7.56 -10.78 16.40
CA THR A 37 8.23 -12.03 16.85
C THR A 37 9.38 -12.37 15.91
N ILE A 38 9.20 -12.29 14.61
CA ILE A 38 10.27 -12.52 13.62
C ILE A 38 11.41 -11.52 13.82
N GLY A 39 11.09 -10.24 14.01
CA GLY A 39 12.10 -9.21 14.30
C GLY A 39 12.88 -9.49 15.58
N SER A 40 12.22 -9.95 16.65
CA SER A 40 12.85 -10.31 17.90
C SER A 40 13.78 -11.52 17.76
N ILE A 41 13.35 -12.57 17.05
CA ILE A 41 14.19 -13.74 16.76
C ILE A 41 15.42 -13.33 15.95
N ALA A 42 15.24 -12.49 14.93
CA ALA A 42 16.35 -11.99 14.12
C ALA A 42 17.34 -11.15 14.94
N ALA A 43 16.85 -10.30 15.86
CA ALA A 43 17.69 -9.50 16.73
C ALA A 43 18.54 -10.38 17.66
N VAL A 44 17.93 -11.36 18.31
CA VAL A 44 18.65 -12.33 19.16
C VAL A 44 19.67 -13.11 18.35
N LEU A 45 19.27 -13.62 17.18
CA LEU A 45 20.18 -14.35 16.28
C LEU A 45 21.36 -13.50 15.84
N ALA A 46 21.20 -12.20 15.63
CA ALA A 46 22.27 -11.30 15.18
C ALA A 46 23.32 -11.02 16.26
N VAL A 47 22.91 -10.86 17.54
CA VAL A 47 23.78 -10.33 18.60
C VAL A 47 24.12 -11.35 19.67
N ASP A 48 23.26 -12.29 19.99
CA ASP A 48 23.45 -13.26 21.07
C ASP A 48 24.29 -14.45 20.60
N ARG A 49 25.50 -14.60 21.17
CA ARG A 49 26.42 -15.69 20.83
C ARG A 49 26.08 -17.01 21.53
N SER A 50 25.25 -16.99 22.56
CA SER A 50 24.83 -18.19 23.29
C SER A 50 23.82 -19.00 22.44
N VAL A 51 23.11 -18.36 21.54
CA VAL A 51 22.17 -19.01 20.62
C VAL A 51 22.91 -19.59 19.43
N SER A 52 22.69 -20.88 19.16
CA SER A 52 23.18 -21.53 17.94
C SER A 52 22.66 -20.85 16.69
N VAL A 53 23.53 -20.63 15.70
CA VAL A 53 23.09 -20.05 14.41
C VAL A 53 22.07 -20.95 13.71
N ALA A 54 22.23 -22.28 13.83
CA ALA A 54 21.32 -23.24 13.23
C ALA A 54 19.92 -23.16 13.87
N ASP A 55 19.86 -23.16 15.20
CA ASP A 55 18.58 -23.11 15.93
C ASP A 55 17.84 -21.80 15.67
N GLY A 56 18.56 -20.67 15.69
CA GLY A 56 17.98 -19.36 15.39
C GLY A 56 17.51 -19.24 13.94
N ALA A 57 18.26 -19.81 12.99
CA ALA A 57 17.84 -19.83 11.58
C ALA A 57 16.60 -20.71 11.36
N ILE A 58 16.54 -21.89 11.99
CA ILE A 58 15.37 -22.76 11.96
C ILE A 58 14.13 -22.05 12.52
N ALA A 59 14.28 -21.41 13.69
CA ALA A 59 13.20 -20.64 14.31
C ALA A 59 12.72 -19.51 13.37
N LEU A 60 13.65 -18.76 12.76
CA LEU A 60 13.32 -17.67 11.84
C LEU A 60 12.54 -18.17 10.62
N VAL A 61 13.01 -19.28 10.02
CA VAL A 61 12.32 -19.91 8.86
C VAL A 61 10.93 -20.41 9.25
N LEU A 62 10.78 -21.09 10.37
CA LEU A 62 9.48 -21.58 10.85
C LEU A 62 8.50 -20.42 11.04
N TRP A 63 8.92 -19.35 11.71
CA TRP A 63 8.07 -18.17 11.93
C TRP A 63 7.74 -17.40 10.64
N ALA A 64 8.58 -17.47 9.63
CA ALA A 64 8.28 -16.89 8.32
C ALA A 64 7.36 -17.78 7.46
N VAL A 65 7.48 -19.11 7.57
CA VAL A 65 6.67 -20.05 6.78
C VAL A 65 5.25 -20.20 7.35
N MET A 66 5.09 -20.17 8.69
CA MET A 66 3.78 -20.34 9.33
C MET A 66 2.72 -19.35 8.84
N PRO A 67 2.98 -18.03 8.72
CA PRO A 67 1.98 -17.09 8.17
C PRO A 67 1.61 -17.38 6.72
N VAL A 68 2.55 -17.87 5.91
CA VAL A 68 2.27 -18.26 4.52
C VAL A 68 1.30 -19.44 4.47
N ILE A 69 1.51 -20.44 5.36
CA ILE A 69 0.59 -21.59 5.49
C ILE A 69 -0.79 -21.12 5.99
N VAL A 70 -0.82 -20.32 7.05
CA VAL A 70 -2.06 -19.75 7.61
C VAL A 70 -2.82 -18.94 6.55
N GLY A 71 -2.12 -18.07 5.81
CA GLY A 71 -2.72 -17.30 4.71
C GLY A 71 -3.25 -18.20 3.58
N SER A 72 -2.53 -19.27 3.24
CA SER A 72 -2.97 -20.23 2.23
C SER A 72 -4.25 -20.98 2.64
N ILE A 73 -4.38 -21.34 3.93
CA ILE A 73 -5.60 -21.95 4.47
C ILE A 73 -6.74 -20.93 4.52
N ALA A 74 -6.45 -19.68 4.92
CA ALA A 74 -7.42 -18.59 4.97
C ALA A 74 -8.00 -18.25 3.59
N MET A 75 -7.22 -18.39 2.51
CA MET A 75 -7.72 -18.26 1.14
C MET A 75 -8.74 -19.34 0.77
N LYS A 76 -8.61 -20.54 1.32
CA LYS A 76 -9.48 -21.69 1.01
C LYS A 76 -10.70 -21.79 1.92
N SER A 77 -10.66 -21.18 3.12
CA SER A 77 -11.71 -21.31 4.11
C SER A 77 -12.12 -19.95 4.69
N ILE A 78 -13.34 -19.51 4.37
CA ILE A 78 -13.91 -18.26 4.90
C ILE A 78 -13.99 -18.28 6.43
N ARG A 79 -14.39 -19.42 7.02
CA ARG A 79 -14.48 -19.55 8.49
C ARG A 79 -13.12 -19.40 9.15
N PHE A 80 -12.10 -20.03 8.58
CA PHE A 80 -10.73 -19.92 9.09
C PHE A 80 -10.18 -18.50 8.93
N ARG A 81 -10.47 -17.86 7.79
CA ARG A 81 -10.10 -16.45 7.56
C ARG A 81 -10.72 -15.51 8.59
N MET A 82 -12.04 -15.66 8.87
CA MET A 82 -12.72 -14.86 9.90
C MET A 82 -12.14 -15.06 11.29
N LEU A 83 -11.62 -16.28 11.58
CA LEU A 83 -10.98 -16.58 12.86
C LEU A 83 -9.61 -15.88 13.00
N VAL A 84 -8.80 -15.88 11.93
CA VAL A 84 -7.42 -15.38 11.97
C VAL A 84 -7.35 -13.88 11.69
N ASP A 85 -7.97 -13.43 10.61
CA ASP A 85 -7.94 -12.03 10.18
C ASP A 85 -8.97 -11.17 10.92
N GLY A 86 -10.04 -11.79 11.44
CA GLY A 86 -11.21 -11.10 11.99
C GLY A 86 -12.29 -10.84 10.93
N GLU A 87 -13.41 -10.28 11.38
CA GLU A 87 -14.53 -9.87 10.53
C GLU A 87 -14.76 -8.35 10.61
N PRO A 88 -15.11 -7.69 9.50
CA PRO A 88 -15.57 -6.31 9.53
C PRO A 88 -16.79 -6.15 10.45
N LYS A 89 -16.86 -5.08 11.22
CA LYS A 89 -17.99 -4.79 12.13
C LYS A 89 -18.63 -3.47 11.79
N VAL A 90 -19.93 -3.51 11.51
CA VAL A 90 -20.72 -2.30 11.27
C VAL A 90 -20.85 -1.54 12.61
N VAL A 91 -20.37 -0.30 12.67
CA VAL A 91 -20.42 0.57 13.86
C VAL A 91 -21.39 1.73 13.68
N ILE A 92 -21.71 2.11 12.43
CA ILE A 92 -22.83 3.01 12.09
C ILE A 92 -23.64 2.34 11.00
N GLN A 93 -24.96 2.37 11.11
CA GLN A 93 -25.90 1.85 10.13
C GLN A 93 -27.11 2.79 10.01
N ASN A 94 -27.44 3.21 8.79
CA ASN A 94 -28.51 4.17 8.51
C ASN A 94 -28.42 5.43 9.40
N GLY A 95 -27.21 5.97 9.55
CA GLY A 95 -26.94 7.14 10.38
C GLY A 95 -26.97 6.91 11.89
N SER A 96 -27.23 5.67 12.35
CA SER A 96 -27.34 5.33 13.77
C SER A 96 -26.14 4.54 14.26
N ILE A 97 -25.58 4.93 15.42
CA ILE A 97 -24.42 4.26 16.01
C ILE A 97 -24.85 2.93 16.64
N ILE A 98 -24.15 1.85 16.29
CA ILE A 98 -24.35 0.52 16.87
C ILE A 98 -23.41 0.32 18.06
N HIS A 99 -23.78 0.87 19.20
CA HIS A 99 -22.97 0.84 20.43
C HIS A 99 -22.56 -0.58 20.86
N LYS A 100 -23.44 -1.59 20.63
CA LYS A 100 -23.16 -3.00 20.95
C LYS A 100 -21.93 -3.52 20.20
N ASN A 101 -21.80 -3.18 18.93
CA ASN A 101 -20.67 -3.61 18.11
C ASN A 101 -19.39 -2.89 18.52
N MET A 102 -19.46 -1.56 18.74
CA MET A 102 -18.32 -0.79 19.24
C MET A 102 -17.78 -1.36 20.56
N ARG A 103 -18.67 -1.65 21.51
CA ARG A 103 -18.28 -2.22 22.80
C ARG A 103 -17.60 -3.58 22.67
N LYS A 104 -18.07 -4.44 21.73
CA LYS A 104 -17.47 -5.75 21.47
C LYS A 104 -16.04 -5.64 20.99
N GLU A 105 -15.78 -4.65 20.14
CA GLU A 105 -14.46 -4.38 19.58
C GLU A 105 -13.60 -3.44 20.46
N LYS A 106 -14.08 -3.09 21.68
CA LYS A 106 -13.42 -2.11 22.58
C LYS A 106 -13.13 -0.77 21.91
N TYR A 107 -13.97 -0.38 20.97
CA TYR A 107 -13.89 0.80 20.16
C TYR A 107 -14.77 1.89 20.75
N ASN A 108 -14.20 3.00 21.20
CA ASN A 108 -14.93 4.08 21.89
C ASN A 108 -15.34 5.20 20.94
N MET A 109 -16.18 6.13 21.44
CA MET A 109 -16.64 7.28 20.65
C MET A 109 -15.51 8.21 20.21
N GLY A 110 -14.47 8.36 21.04
CA GLY A 110 -13.31 9.17 20.69
C GLY A 110 -12.57 8.58 19.48
N ASP A 111 -12.40 7.25 19.45
CA ASP A 111 -11.77 6.53 18.33
C ASP A 111 -12.58 6.71 17.05
N LEU A 112 -13.92 6.55 17.14
CA LEU A 112 -14.82 6.73 16.00
C LEU A 112 -14.71 8.16 15.43
N LEU A 113 -14.85 9.16 16.27
CA LEU A 113 -14.80 10.57 15.83
C LEU A 113 -13.41 10.94 15.28
N MET A 114 -12.33 10.43 15.86
CA MET A 114 -10.98 10.63 15.34
C MET A 114 -10.83 10.05 13.93
N GLN A 115 -11.25 8.81 13.71
CA GLN A 115 -11.14 8.17 12.40
C GLN A 115 -12.08 8.77 11.34
N LEU A 116 -13.22 9.35 11.75
CA LEU A 116 -14.07 10.12 10.84
C LEU A 116 -13.37 11.42 10.41
N ARG A 117 -12.74 12.15 11.35
CA ARG A 117 -11.95 13.36 11.02
C ARG A 117 -10.77 13.05 10.10
N ASP A 118 -10.09 11.93 10.29
CA ASP A 118 -9.01 11.47 9.37
C ASP A 118 -9.50 11.29 7.93
N LYS A 119 -10.81 11.06 7.75
CA LYS A 119 -11.47 10.97 6.43
C LYS A 119 -12.11 12.28 5.97
N GLY A 120 -11.86 13.37 6.70
CA GLY A 120 -12.44 14.68 6.40
C GLY A 120 -13.93 14.81 6.74
N ILE A 121 -14.46 13.91 7.59
CA ILE A 121 -15.85 13.92 8.05
C ILE A 121 -15.88 14.48 9.46
N PHE A 122 -16.38 15.72 9.60
CA PHE A 122 -16.49 16.41 10.87
C PHE A 122 -17.92 16.38 11.44
N ASP A 123 -18.91 16.16 10.58
CA ASP A 123 -20.30 16.00 10.97
C ASP A 123 -20.73 14.55 10.89
N LEU A 124 -21.05 13.97 12.04
CA LEU A 124 -21.51 12.58 12.14
C LEU A 124 -22.84 12.35 11.40
N SER A 125 -23.65 13.41 11.24
CA SER A 125 -24.93 13.34 10.53
C SER A 125 -24.76 13.04 9.03
N GLU A 126 -23.58 13.27 8.44
CA GLU A 126 -23.29 12.96 7.04
C GLU A 126 -23.10 11.46 6.78
N VAL A 127 -22.88 10.65 7.84
CA VAL A 127 -22.53 9.24 7.71
C VAL A 127 -23.80 8.39 7.61
N ASP A 128 -23.86 7.55 6.58
CA ASP A 128 -24.89 6.52 6.45
C ASP A 128 -24.43 5.19 7.06
N PHE A 129 -23.27 4.68 6.60
CA PHE A 129 -22.64 3.49 7.14
C PHE A 129 -21.19 3.76 7.54
N ALA A 130 -20.77 3.12 8.64
CA ALA A 130 -19.36 3.00 8.97
C ALA A 130 -19.05 1.57 9.42
N ILE A 131 -17.95 1.03 8.90
CA ILE A 131 -17.50 -0.34 9.11
C ILE A 131 -16.09 -0.31 9.68
N LEU A 132 -15.91 -0.88 10.85
CA LEU A 132 -14.59 -1.11 11.44
C LEU A 132 -14.00 -2.36 10.79
N GLU A 133 -12.91 -2.18 10.06
CA GLU A 133 -12.21 -3.24 9.35
C GLU A 133 -11.31 -4.06 10.30
N PRO A 134 -10.95 -5.29 9.93
CA PRO A 134 -10.07 -6.14 10.74
C PRO A 134 -8.69 -5.56 11.05
N ASN A 135 -8.22 -4.63 10.21
CA ASN A 135 -6.96 -3.90 10.42
C ASN A 135 -7.13 -2.65 11.31
N GLY A 136 -8.30 -2.47 11.92
CA GLY A 136 -8.61 -1.34 12.79
C GLY A 136 -8.93 -0.03 12.08
N LYS A 137 -8.96 0.01 10.75
CA LYS A 137 -9.36 1.19 9.98
C LYS A 137 -10.88 1.27 9.85
N LEU A 138 -11.39 2.48 9.66
CA LEU A 138 -12.81 2.74 9.44
C LEU A 138 -13.10 2.93 7.95
N SER A 139 -13.99 2.13 7.38
CA SER A 139 -14.58 2.38 6.06
C SER A 139 -15.90 3.14 6.23
N VAL A 140 -16.11 4.20 5.45
CA VAL A 140 -17.27 5.09 5.63
C VAL A 140 -17.99 5.29 4.31
N LEU A 141 -19.31 5.14 4.35
CA LEU A 141 -20.24 5.53 3.31
C LEU A 141 -21.00 6.77 3.80
N LYS A 142 -20.87 7.87 3.08
CA LYS A 142 -21.65 9.08 3.33
C LYS A 142 -23.08 8.90 2.82
N LYS A 143 -24.02 9.65 3.40
CA LYS A 143 -25.38 9.79 2.85
C LYS A 143 -25.32 10.34 1.43
N PRO A 144 -26.24 9.95 0.55
CA PRO A 144 -26.24 10.40 -0.85
C PRO A 144 -26.15 11.92 -1.00
N GLU A 145 -26.88 12.67 -0.18
CA GLU A 145 -26.92 14.14 -0.19
C GLU A 145 -25.61 14.81 0.28
N CYS A 146 -24.74 14.04 0.96
CA CYS A 146 -23.44 14.48 1.45
C CYS A 146 -22.27 13.92 0.63
N SER A 147 -22.57 13.19 -0.46
CA SER A 147 -21.59 12.61 -1.35
C SER A 147 -21.18 13.59 -2.45
N SER A 148 -19.95 13.45 -2.96
CA SER A 148 -19.50 14.24 -4.10
C SER A 148 -20.30 13.87 -5.36
N VAL A 149 -20.76 14.86 -6.10
CA VAL A 149 -21.44 14.67 -7.37
C VAL A 149 -20.45 14.12 -8.40
N THR A 150 -20.83 13.07 -9.10
CA THR A 150 -20.01 12.49 -10.17
C THR A 150 -20.31 13.13 -11.52
N LEU A 151 -19.35 13.08 -12.47
CA LEU A 151 -19.58 13.54 -13.84
C LEU A 151 -20.78 12.82 -14.49
N LYS A 152 -20.98 11.54 -14.16
CA LYS A 152 -22.13 10.75 -14.64
C LYS A 152 -23.47 11.31 -14.15
N GLU A 153 -23.57 11.73 -12.88
CA GLU A 153 -24.78 12.34 -12.32
C GLU A 153 -25.05 13.72 -12.92
N MET A 154 -23.97 14.42 -13.31
CA MET A 154 -24.07 15.72 -14.01
C MET A 154 -24.31 15.56 -15.53
N ASN A 155 -24.42 14.32 -16.05
CA ASN A 155 -24.49 14.02 -17.48
C ASN A 155 -23.33 14.62 -18.30
N LEU A 156 -22.15 14.74 -17.69
CA LEU A 156 -20.93 15.19 -18.34
C LEU A 156 -20.10 14.00 -18.78
N SER A 157 -19.52 14.08 -19.96
CA SER A 157 -18.52 13.11 -20.43
C SER A 157 -17.14 13.48 -19.89
N ALA A 158 -16.33 12.46 -19.68
CA ALA A 158 -14.92 12.62 -19.37
C ALA A 158 -14.09 11.80 -20.36
N ASP A 159 -12.97 12.37 -20.82
CA ASP A 159 -12.03 11.64 -21.65
C ASP A 159 -11.30 10.61 -20.80
N TYR A 160 -11.20 9.38 -21.32
CA TYR A 160 -10.48 8.30 -20.64
C TYR A 160 -8.99 8.42 -20.93
N LYS A 161 -8.21 8.86 -19.95
CA LYS A 161 -6.74 8.97 -20.08
C LYS A 161 -5.99 7.66 -19.79
N GLY A 162 -6.66 6.70 -19.13
CA GLY A 162 -6.02 5.45 -18.70
C GLY A 162 -5.03 5.63 -17.55
N VAL A 163 -4.16 4.63 -17.39
CA VAL A 163 -3.07 4.68 -16.40
C VAL A 163 -1.81 5.17 -17.11
N MET A 164 -1.10 6.11 -16.49
CA MET A 164 0.19 6.55 -16.98
C MET A 164 1.22 5.41 -16.89
N LEU A 165 1.87 5.12 -18.01
CA LEU A 165 2.99 4.19 -18.07
C LEU A 165 4.30 4.96 -17.92
N GLU A 166 5.14 4.53 -17.00
CA GLU A 166 6.46 5.11 -16.75
C GLU A 166 7.41 4.75 -17.89
N LEU A 167 7.96 5.74 -18.59
CA LEU A 167 8.86 5.53 -19.73
C LEU A 167 10.32 5.82 -19.38
N VAL A 168 10.57 6.80 -18.48
CA VAL A 168 11.90 7.13 -17.99
C VAL A 168 11.82 7.34 -16.48
N ILE A 169 12.74 6.76 -15.75
CA ILE A 169 12.99 7.02 -14.32
C ILE A 169 14.49 7.25 -14.14
N ASP A 170 14.86 8.38 -13.54
CA ASP A 170 16.26 8.75 -13.24
C ASP A 170 17.20 8.63 -14.46
N GLY A 171 16.75 9.06 -15.63
CA GLY A 171 17.52 8.98 -16.87
C GLY A 171 17.53 7.62 -17.55
N LYS A 172 16.87 6.61 -16.98
CA LYS A 172 16.85 5.24 -17.53
C LYS A 172 15.52 4.93 -18.22
N ILE A 173 15.61 4.52 -19.47
CA ILE A 173 14.45 4.13 -20.27
C ILE A 173 13.90 2.79 -19.80
N ILE A 174 12.57 2.71 -19.62
CA ILE A 174 11.85 1.49 -19.25
C ILE A 174 11.29 0.84 -20.52
N GLU A 175 12.11 0.01 -21.16
CA GLU A 175 11.79 -0.68 -22.42
C GLU A 175 10.50 -1.50 -22.36
N LYS A 176 10.21 -2.09 -21.19
CA LYS A 176 8.96 -2.87 -20.98
C LYS A 176 7.72 -2.00 -21.18
N SER A 177 7.75 -0.78 -20.67
CA SER A 177 6.64 0.18 -20.81
C SER A 177 6.47 0.69 -22.22
N LEU A 178 7.58 0.96 -22.92
CA LEU A 178 7.56 1.34 -24.35
C LEU A 178 6.93 0.25 -25.20
N LYS A 179 7.34 -1.00 -25.01
CA LYS A 179 6.75 -2.17 -25.70
C LYS A 179 5.25 -2.30 -25.42
N ALA A 180 4.82 -2.05 -24.19
CA ALA A 180 3.40 -2.08 -23.83
C ALA A 180 2.57 -1.02 -24.56
N LEU A 181 3.17 0.14 -24.88
CA LEU A 181 2.57 1.19 -25.71
C LEU A 181 2.68 0.93 -27.22
N GLY A 182 3.34 -0.15 -27.65
CA GLY A 182 3.67 -0.39 -29.06
C GLY A 182 4.65 0.62 -29.63
N ARG A 183 5.55 1.16 -28.80
CA ARG A 183 6.54 2.19 -29.12
C ARG A 183 7.94 1.67 -28.81
N ASP A 184 8.94 2.40 -29.34
CA ASP A 184 10.36 2.11 -29.16
C ASP A 184 11.12 3.31 -28.57
N SER A 185 12.39 3.11 -28.27
CA SER A 185 13.26 4.15 -27.72
C SER A 185 13.44 5.32 -28.69
N ASP A 186 13.38 5.09 -30.00
CA ASP A 186 13.54 6.15 -31.01
C ASP A 186 12.32 7.06 -31.03
N TRP A 187 11.12 6.49 -30.91
CA TRP A 187 9.91 7.29 -30.72
C TRP A 187 10.01 8.17 -29.47
N LEU A 188 10.48 7.61 -28.33
CA LEU A 188 10.63 8.36 -27.08
C LEU A 188 11.63 9.52 -27.26
N ARG A 189 12.81 9.25 -27.82
CA ARG A 189 13.81 10.27 -28.08
C ARG A 189 13.28 11.39 -29.00
N ASN A 190 12.52 11.04 -30.02
CA ASN A 190 11.87 12.03 -30.89
C ASN A 190 10.84 12.89 -30.12
N GLN A 191 10.08 12.30 -29.18
CA GLN A 191 9.15 13.06 -28.35
C GLN A 191 9.86 13.99 -27.36
N LEU A 192 10.97 13.56 -26.79
CA LEU A 192 11.83 14.38 -25.91
C LEU A 192 12.48 15.53 -26.69
N ASN A 193 13.00 15.25 -27.87
CA ASN A 193 13.60 16.27 -28.73
C ASN A 193 12.61 17.37 -29.13
N LYS A 194 11.33 17.03 -29.39
CA LYS A 194 10.27 18.02 -29.67
C LYS A 194 10.02 18.95 -28.46
N ARG A 195 10.47 18.57 -27.26
CA ARG A 195 10.39 19.36 -26.03
C ARG A 195 11.73 19.99 -25.64
N ASN A 196 12.69 20.04 -26.60
CA ASN A 196 14.06 20.54 -26.39
C ASN A 196 14.86 19.72 -25.34
N VAL A 197 14.53 18.45 -25.13
CA VAL A 197 15.28 17.55 -24.28
C VAL A 197 16.12 16.63 -25.16
N THR A 198 17.41 16.87 -25.22
CA THR A 198 18.34 16.13 -26.09
C THR A 198 18.99 14.93 -25.39
N ASN A 199 19.12 15.00 -24.05
CA ASN A 199 19.73 13.95 -23.27
C ASN A 199 18.70 13.33 -22.32
N VAL A 200 18.51 12.00 -22.39
CA VAL A 200 17.60 11.25 -21.50
C VAL A 200 18.07 11.28 -20.04
N ASP A 201 19.38 11.41 -19.79
CA ASP A 201 19.95 11.47 -18.44
C ASP A 201 19.45 12.70 -17.65
N ASP A 202 19.02 13.75 -18.36
CA ASP A 202 18.44 14.96 -17.75
C ASP A 202 16.97 14.76 -17.32
N VAL A 203 16.34 13.66 -17.75
CA VAL A 203 14.95 13.35 -17.41
C VAL A 203 14.88 12.61 -16.07
N ILE A 204 14.27 13.22 -15.08
CA ILE A 204 14.02 12.56 -13.81
C ILE A 204 12.85 11.56 -13.92
N PHE A 205 11.82 11.97 -14.66
CA PHE A 205 10.64 11.15 -14.90
C PHE A 205 10.01 11.50 -16.26
N ALA A 206 9.64 10.51 -17.04
CA ALA A 206 8.72 10.67 -18.15
C ALA A 206 7.68 9.56 -18.12
N GLY A 207 6.41 9.92 -18.29
CA GLY A 207 5.29 9.01 -18.33
C GLY A 207 4.35 9.34 -19.47
N CYS A 208 3.68 8.32 -20.01
CA CYS A 208 2.73 8.47 -21.10
C CYS A 208 1.38 7.83 -20.75
N PHE A 209 0.31 8.56 -20.97
CA PHE A 209 -1.05 8.02 -20.87
C PHE A 209 -1.43 7.24 -22.12
N SER A 210 -2.53 6.48 -22.04
CA SER A 210 -3.02 5.67 -23.16
C SER A 210 -3.46 6.51 -24.36
N ASP A 211 -3.83 7.76 -24.16
CA ASP A 211 -4.18 8.74 -25.20
C ASP A 211 -2.95 9.31 -25.95
N GLY A 212 -1.74 8.97 -25.49
CA GLY A 212 -0.48 9.44 -26.05
C GLY A 212 0.05 10.75 -25.46
N GLU A 213 -0.65 11.31 -24.44
CA GLU A 213 -0.16 12.49 -23.74
C GLU A 213 1.09 12.12 -22.92
N LEU A 214 2.22 12.79 -23.24
CA LEU A 214 3.51 12.57 -22.59
C LEU A 214 3.76 13.65 -21.53
N TYR A 215 3.96 13.23 -20.29
CA TYR A 215 4.48 14.06 -19.21
C TYR A 215 6.00 13.89 -19.09
N VAL A 216 6.74 15.00 -18.91
CA VAL A 216 8.20 14.96 -18.74
C VAL A 216 8.60 15.92 -17.63
N SER A 217 9.40 15.42 -16.70
CA SER A 217 10.05 16.21 -15.63
C SER A 217 11.56 16.10 -15.75
N LEU A 218 12.25 17.24 -15.75
CA LEU A 218 13.69 17.32 -15.90
C LEU A 218 14.39 17.52 -14.54
N ARG A 219 15.61 17.01 -14.44
CA ARG A 219 16.45 17.09 -13.24
C ARG A 219 16.79 18.53 -12.83
N ASN A 220 16.95 19.43 -13.78
CA ASN A 220 17.40 20.81 -13.58
C ASN A 220 16.33 21.88 -13.89
N HIS A 221 15.06 21.52 -13.98
CA HIS A 221 14.00 22.53 -13.98
C HIS A 221 13.81 23.10 -12.57
N LEU A 222 14.67 24.02 -12.19
CA LEU A 222 14.32 25.04 -11.21
C LEU A 222 13.19 25.86 -11.86
N THR A 223 11.95 25.50 -11.59
CA THR A 223 10.85 26.43 -11.80
C THR A 223 11.18 27.65 -10.97
N GLY A 224 11.36 28.81 -11.61
CA GLY A 224 11.73 30.07 -10.94
C GLY A 224 10.64 30.64 -10.02
N VAL A 225 9.97 29.80 -9.27
CA VAL A 225 9.08 30.16 -8.19
C VAL A 225 9.83 29.81 -6.91
N PRO A 226 10.25 30.79 -6.10
CA PRO A 226 10.78 30.50 -4.76
C PRO A 226 9.72 29.74 -3.97
N LEU A 227 10.11 28.58 -3.44
CA LEU A 227 9.33 27.91 -2.40
C LEU A 227 9.30 28.86 -1.20
N ILE A 228 8.12 29.42 -0.89
CA ILE A 228 7.85 30.19 0.33
C ILE A 228 7.81 29.22 1.51
#